data_9f863e0460f9f2eae02bc8eb97555ddc
#
_entry.id   9f863e0460f9f2eae02bc8eb97555ddc
#
_cell.length_a   1.000
_cell.length_b   1.000
_cell.length_c   1.000
_cell.angle_alpha   90.00
_cell.angle_beta   90.00
_cell.angle_gamma   90.00
#
_symmetry.space_group_name_H-M   'P 1'
#
loop_
_entity.id
_entity.type
_entity.pdbx_description
1 polymer ?
#
loop_
_entity_poly.entity_id
_entity_poly.type
_entity_poly.pdbx_seq_one_letter_code
_entity_poly.pdbx_strand_id
1 'polypeptide(L)'
;MRNTPLLAATLAAAVTGASTVSAEIVVGSKIDTEGGLLGQMIKLVLEDAGIEVEDRIGLGATPIVRQAITGGEIDIYPEYTGNGAFFFDQAESEVWRDADAGYEEVSKLDAEANDIVWLTPAPANNTWAIALRQDLAEENGLETMSDMGEFISSGGYLTLAASAEFVNSDAALPAFQETYGFELSGDQLVILSGGDTAATIRAAAEQIDGANAAMVYGTDGAIAEVGLRVMEDDKSVQPVYRPAPIIRREALEEYPQVEELLAPVFEGLDLETLQSLNARIQLGGENAADVARDHLTEAGLLD
;
A
#
# COMPACT_ATOMS: atom_id res chain seq x y z
N MET A 1 69.70 -29.90 -53.13
CA MET A 1 68.30 -30.26 -52.85
C MET A 1 68.05 -29.87 -51.39
N ARG A 2 67.36 -28.78 -51.18
CA ARG A 2 67.04 -28.27 -49.80
C ARG A 2 65.54 -28.38 -49.59
N ASN A 3 65.16 -29.29 -48.72
CA ASN A 3 63.77 -29.45 -48.31
C ASN A 3 63.42 -28.40 -47.19
N THR A 4 62.42 -27.60 -47.47
CA THR A 4 61.85 -26.65 -46.49
C THR A 4 60.53 -27.28 -45.95
N PRO A 5 60.32 -27.38 -44.63
CA PRO A 5 59.05 -27.85 -44.10
C PRO A 5 58.05 -26.68 -44.00
N LEU A 6 56.84 -26.88 -44.49
CA LEU A 6 55.70 -26.02 -44.29
C LEU A 6 55.26 -26.13 -42.81
N LEU A 7 55.24 -24.99 -42.09
CA LEU A 7 54.60 -24.85 -40.79
C LEU A 7 53.08 -24.57 -41.04
N ALA A 8 52.21 -25.49 -40.64
CA ALA A 8 50.78 -25.26 -40.58
C ALA A 8 50.45 -24.53 -39.26
N ALA A 9 50.04 -23.27 -39.38
CA ALA A 9 49.53 -22.50 -38.23
C ALA A 9 48.04 -22.82 -38.02
N THR A 10 47.75 -23.51 -36.92
CA THR A 10 46.36 -23.76 -36.48
C THR A 10 45.86 -22.52 -35.76
N LEU A 11 44.90 -21.81 -36.36
CA LEU A 11 44.21 -20.67 -35.74
C LEU A 11 43.14 -21.22 -34.77
N ALA A 12 43.40 -21.16 -33.46
CA ALA A 12 42.40 -21.47 -32.46
C ALA A 12 41.48 -20.25 -32.30
N ALA A 13 40.23 -20.39 -32.76
CA ALA A 13 39.18 -19.41 -32.50
C ALA A 13 38.76 -19.50 -31.01
N ALA A 14 39.14 -18.52 -30.19
CA ALA A 14 38.62 -18.37 -28.85
C ALA A 14 37.19 -17.81 -28.97
N VAL A 15 36.21 -18.66 -28.73
CA VAL A 15 34.82 -18.22 -28.48
C VAL A 15 34.80 -17.59 -27.10
N THR A 16 34.90 -16.28 -27.04
CA THR A 16 34.56 -15.51 -25.83
C THR A 16 33.05 -15.56 -25.67
N GLY A 17 32.55 -16.46 -24.83
CA GLY A 17 31.19 -16.41 -24.35
C GLY A 17 31.00 -15.07 -23.63
N ALA A 18 30.29 -14.15 -24.23
CA ALA A 18 29.75 -13.00 -23.51
C ALA A 18 28.76 -13.58 -22.49
N SER A 19 29.12 -13.66 -21.23
CA SER A 19 28.14 -13.79 -20.15
C SER A 19 27.26 -12.54 -20.25
N THR A 20 26.01 -12.71 -20.66
CA THR A 20 24.99 -11.68 -20.46
C THR A 20 24.88 -11.56 -18.95
N VAL A 21 25.43 -10.49 -18.40
CA VAL A 21 25.04 -10.05 -17.05
C VAL A 21 23.54 -9.77 -17.20
N SER A 22 22.69 -10.63 -16.64
CA SER A 22 21.29 -10.30 -16.48
C SER A 22 21.26 -9.01 -15.68
N ALA A 23 20.58 -7.99 -16.15
CA ALA A 23 20.41 -6.79 -15.36
C ALA A 23 19.60 -7.21 -14.11
N GLU A 24 19.98 -6.70 -12.98
CA GLU A 24 19.32 -6.92 -11.70
C GLU A 24 18.14 -5.94 -11.61
N ILE A 25 16.94 -6.41 -11.22
CA ILE A 25 15.80 -5.52 -10.99
C ILE A 25 15.87 -4.91 -9.60
N VAL A 26 15.81 -3.59 -9.50
CA VAL A 26 15.93 -2.89 -8.21
C VAL A 26 14.55 -2.70 -7.60
N VAL A 27 14.27 -3.44 -6.50
CA VAL A 27 12.99 -3.39 -5.78
C VAL A 27 13.10 -2.42 -4.61
N GLY A 28 12.28 -1.36 -4.64
CA GLY A 28 12.16 -0.41 -3.53
C GLY A 28 10.88 -0.58 -2.72
N SER A 29 10.78 0.16 -1.61
CA SER A 29 9.51 0.38 -0.92
C SER A 29 9.54 1.64 -0.06
N LYS A 30 8.35 2.05 0.39
CA LYS A 30 8.22 3.02 1.48
C LYS A 30 8.71 2.41 2.79
N ILE A 31 8.98 3.28 3.79
CA ILE A 31 9.52 2.88 5.10
C ILE A 31 8.45 2.37 6.07
N ASP A 32 7.17 2.60 5.76
CA ASP A 32 6.06 2.13 6.60
C ASP A 32 5.92 0.59 6.55
N THR A 33 5.15 0.05 7.52
CA THR A 33 4.98 -1.39 7.68
C THR A 33 4.45 -2.07 6.43
N GLU A 34 3.36 -1.54 5.87
CA GLU A 34 2.71 -2.12 4.69
C GLU A 34 3.58 -1.98 3.43
N GLY A 35 4.21 -0.82 3.24
CA GLY A 35 5.17 -0.63 2.15
C GLY A 35 6.32 -1.63 2.20
N GLY A 36 6.85 -1.89 3.41
CA GLY A 36 7.88 -2.90 3.64
C GLY A 36 7.40 -4.33 3.33
N LEU A 37 6.20 -4.69 3.80
CA LEU A 37 5.57 -5.98 3.54
C LEU A 37 5.36 -6.23 2.04
N LEU A 38 4.73 -5.29 1.36
CA LEU A 38 4.44 -5.39 -0.08
C LEU A 38 5.72 -5.41 -0.92
N GLY A 39 6.74 -4.64 -0.53
CA GLY A 39 8.07 -4.68 -1.14
C GLY A 39 8.72 -6.05 -1.01
N GLN A 40 8.62 -6.70 0.17
CA GLN A 40 9.11 -8.06 0.36
C GLN A 40 8.35 -9.09 -0.48
N MET A 41 7.03 -8.94 -0.65
CA MET A 41 6.25 -9.81 -1.53
C MET A 41 6.71 -9.71 -2.98
N ILE A 42 6.89 -8.49 -3.51
CA ILE A 42 7.43 -8.27 -4.85
C ILE A 42 8.78 -8.97 -5.00
N LYS A 43 9.72 -8.68 -4.09
CA LYS A 43 11.06 -9.25 -4.11
C LYS A 43 11.03 -10.78 -4.13
N LEU A 44 10.32 -11.40 -3.19
CA LEU A 44 10.28 -12.85 -3.03
C LEU A 44 9.74 -13.56 -4.28
N VAL A 45 8.69 -13.04 -4.89
CA VAL A 45 8.09 -13.61 -6.11
C VAL A 45 9.04 -13.49 -7.31
N LEU A 46 9.75 -12.36 -7.43
CA LEU A 46 10.73 -12.19 -8.50
C LEU A 46 11.94 -13.11 -8.32
N GLU A 47 12.46 -13.24 -7.09
CA GLU A 47 13.55 -14.16 -6.77
C GLU A 47 13.17 -15.62 -7.02
N ASP A 48 11.95 -16.04 -6.66
CA ASP A 48 11.42 -17.39 -6.90
C ASP A 48 11.32 -17.71 -8.40
N ALA A 49 10.95 -16.72 -9.21
CA ALA A 49 10.94 -16.81 -10.66
C ALA A 49 12.35 -16.79 -11.31
N GLY A 50 13.41 -16.71 -10.50
CA GLY A 50 14.81 -16.71 -10.96
C GLY A 50 15.29 -15.37 -11.52
N ILE A 51 14.61 -14.27 -11.17
CA ILE A 51 15.05 -12.90 -11.50
C ILE A 51 15.99 -12.42 -10.40
N GLU A 52 17.16 -11.92 -10.75
CA GLU A 52 18.10 -11.31 -9.80
C GLU A 52 17.53 -9.97 -9.29
N VAL A 53 17.51 -9.75 -7.95
CA VAL A 53 16.91 -8.58 -7.32
C VAL A 53 17.92 -7.84 -6.46
N GLU A 54 18.07 -6.53 -6.69
CA GLU A 54 18.71 -5.60 -5.74
C GLU A 54 17.65 -5.08 -4.74
N ASP A 55 17.90 -5.25 -3.45
CA ASP A 55 16.98 -4.88 -2.37
C ASP A 55 17.21 -3.42 -1.91
N ARG A 56 16.21 -2.57 -2.12
CA ARG A 56 16.11 -1.18 -1.64
C ARG A 56 14.85 -0.94 -0.84
N ILE A 57 14.33 -1.99 -0.17
CA ILE A 57 13.12 -1.93 0.64
C ILE A 57 13.34 -1.04 1.86
N GLY A 58 12.34 -0.19 2.17
CA GLY A 58 12.42 0.79 3.26
C GLY A 58 13.24 2.04 2.92
N LEU A 59 13.27 2.45 1.66
CA LEU A 59 14.07 3.57 1.16
C LEU A 59 13.70 4.91 1.81
N GLY A 60 12.41 5.15 2.07
CA GLY A 60 11.95 6.39 2.69
C GLY A 60 10.45 6.62 2.55
N ALA A 61 10.01 7.84 2.85
CA ALA A 61 8.62 8.26 2.65
C ALA A 61 8.31 8.46 1.15
N THR A 62 7.01 8.56 0.82
CA THR A 62 6.50 8.70 -0.55
C THR A 62 7.32 9.63 -1.46
N PRO A 63 7.69 10.87 -1.07
CA PRO A 63 8.46 11.74 -1.98
C PRO A 63 9.83 11.18 -2.34
N ILE A 64 10.48 10.47 -1.42
CA ILE A 64 11.82 9.88 -1.63
C ILE A 64 11.73 8.71 -2.60
N VAL A 65 10.80 7.78 -2.37
CA VAL A 65 10.64 6.60 -3.23
C VAL A 65 10.16 6.99 -4.62
N ARG A 66 9.25 7.98 -4.70
CA ARG A 66 8.78 8.55 -5.96
C ARG A 66 9.92 9.17 -6.77
N GLN A 67 10.80 9.94 -6.12
CA GLN A 67 11.99 10.49 -6.77
C GLN A 67 12.93 9.39 -7.27
N ALA A 68 13.11 8.32 -6.47
CA ALA A 68 14.00 7.22 -6.82
C ALA A 68 13.53 6.48 -8.10
N ILE A 69 12.22 6.15 -8.23
CA ILE A 69 11.73 5.49 -9.44
C ILE A 69 11.75 6.42 -10.66
N THR A 70 11.35 7.68 -10.51
CA THR A 70 11.38 8.63 -11.64
C THR A 70 12.81 9.00 -12.04
N GLY A 71 13.77 8.90 -11.11
CA GLY A 71 15.20 9.07 -11.35
C GLY A 71 15.93 7.83 -11.88
N GLY A 72 15.25 6.65 -11.91
CA GLY A 72 15.85 5.39 -12.33
C GLY A 72 16.81 4.77 -11.31
N GLU A 73 16.67 5.13 -10.02
CA GLU A 73 17.45 4.54 -8.93
C GLU A 73 16.83 3.23 -8.41
N ILE A 74 15.52 3.04 -8.63
CA ILE A 74 14.78 1.80 -8.44
C ILE A 74 13.93 1.52 -9.67
N ASP A 75 13.56 0.25 -9.90
CA ASP A 75 12.79 -0.17 -11.07
C ASP A 75 11.33 -0.43 -10.75
N ILE A 76 11.02 -0.92 -9.54
CA ILE A 76 9.68 -1.30 -9.10
C ILE A 76 9.50 -1.06 -7.59
N TYR A 77 8.31 -0.60 -7.20
CA TYR A 77 7.89 -0.55 -5.79
C TYR A 77 6.36 -0.55 -5.65
N PRO A 78 5.80 -0.89 -4.46
CA PRO A 78 4.37 -0.76 -4.21
C PRO A 78 3.99 0.69 -3.92
N GLU A 79 3.05 1.23 -4.70
CA GLU A 79 2.48 2.57 -4.54
C GLU A 79 0.96 2.50 -4.40
N TYR A 80 0.30 3.59 -4.07
CA TYR A 80 -1.14 3.69 -3.83
C TYR A 80 -1.80 4.60 -4.85
N THR A 81 -2.90 4.14 -5.46
CA THR A 81 -3.58 4.84 -6.56
C THR A 81 -3.94 6.29 -6.25
N GLY A 82 -4.43 6.57 -5.04
CA GLY A 82 -4.81 7.91 -4.58
C GLY A 82 -3.66 8.91 -4.52
N ASN A 83 -2.40 8.46 -4.45
CA ASN A 83 -1.25 9.36 -4.50
C ASN A 83 -1.11 10.07 -5.85
N GLY A 84 -1.77 9.57 -6.90
CA GLY A 84 -1.88 10.27 -8.18
C GLY A 84 -2.43 11.67 -8.06
N ALA A 85 -3.35 11.91 -7.12
CA ALA A 85 -3.89 13.22 -6.80
C ALA A 85 -2.80 14.27 -6.51
N PHE A 86 -1.76 13.85 -5.79
CA PHE A 86 -0.65 14.71 -5.39
C PHE A 86 0.48 14.72 -6.42
N PHE A 87 0.75 13.60 -7.09
CA PHE A 87 1.79 13.51 -8.10
C PHE A 87 1.51 14.39 -9.32
N PHE A 88 0.23 14.62 -9.61
CA PHE A 88 -0.23 15.34 -10.79
C PHE A 88 -1.03 16.61 -10.49
N ASP A 89 -0.94 17.15 -9.27
CA ASP A 89 -1.61 18.37 -8.83
C ASP A 89 -3.14 18.36 -9.09
N GLN A 90 -3.79 17.20 -8.87
CA GLN A 90 -5.22 16.99 -9.11
C GLN A 90 -6.00 16.62 -7.83
N ALA A 91 -5.58 17.10 -6.66
CA ALA A 91 -6.18 16.74 -5.37
C ALA A 91 -7.69 17.01 -5.26
N GLU A 92 -8.20 18.02 -5.99
CA GLU A 92 -9.61 18.40 -5.99
C GLU A 92 -10.47 17.56 -6.96
N SER A 93 -9.88 16.60 -7.70
CA SER A 93 -10.63 15.82 -8.69
C SER A 93 -11.40 14.69 -8.03
N GLU A 94 -12.69 14.59 -8.34
CA GLU A 94 -13.56 13.49 -7.87
C GLU A 94 -13.13 12.11 -8.39
N VAL A 95 -12.28 12.05 -9.42
CA VAL A 95 -11.81 10.78 -10.01
C VAL A 95 -11.14 9.88 -8.97
N TRP A 96 -10.49 10.48 -7.96
CA TRP A 96 -9.78 9.74 -6.92
C TRP A 96 -10.69 9.05 -5.89
N ARG A 97 -12.00 9.36 -5.91
CA ARG A 97 -13.01 8.73 -5.04
C ARG A 97 -13.63 7.47 -5.63
N ASP A 98 -13.33 7.18 -6.88
CA ASP A 98 -13.72 5.94 -7.55
C ASP A 98 -12.48 5.07 -7.77
N ALA A 99 -12.56 3.80 -7.36
CA ALA A 99 -11.43 2.88 -7.35
C ALA A 99 -10.87 2.60 -8.75
N ASP A 100 -11.76 2.38 -9.72
CA ASP A 100 -11.37 2.02 -11.09
C ASP A 100 -10.99 3.26 -11.89
N ALA A 101 -11.78 4.35 -11.79
CA ALA A 101 -11.46 5.60 -12.47
C ALA A 101 -10.16 6.22 -11.96
N GLY A 102 -9.89 6.17 -10.65
CA GLY A 102 -8.63 6.64 -10.06
C GLY A 102 -7.43 5.84 -10.53
N TYR A 103 -7.57 4.50 -10.62
CA TYR A 103 -6.53 3.64 -11.16
C TYR A 103 -6.26 3.91 -12.65
N GLU A 104 -7.31 4.03 -13.47
CA GLU A 104 -7.17 4.35 -14.89
C GLU A 104 -6.49 5.70 -15.11
N GLU A 105 -6.88 6.72 -14.34
CA GLU A 105 -6.31 8.06 -14.44
C GLU A 105 -4.84 8.10 -14.03
N VAL A 106 -4.46 7.53 -12.88
CA VAL A 106 -3.05 7.51 -12.45
C VAL A 106 -2.18 6.71 -13.41
N SER A 107 -2.67 5.57 -13.88
CA SER A 107 -1.94 4.72 -14.85
C SER A 107 -1.64 5.46 -16.14
N LYS A 108 -2.62 6.19 -16.66
CA LYS A 108 -2.47 7.01 -17.87
C LYS A 108 -1.49 8.16 -17.66
N LEU A 109 -1.70 8.96 -16.60
CA LEU A 109 -0.87 10.13 -16.30
C LEU A 109 0.61 9.74 -16.10
N ASP A 110 0.85 8.65 -15.38
CA ASP A 110 2.20 8.20 -15.07
C ASP A 110 2.92 7.58 -16.27
N ALA A 111 2.19 6.85 -17.11
CA ALA A 111 2.71 6.34 -18.37
C ALA A 111 3.10 7.47 -19.33
N GLU A 112 2.30 8.54 -19.39
CA GLU A 112 2.55 9.70 -20.27
C GLU A 112 3.68 10.60 -19.76
N ALA A 113 3.77 10.82 -18.43
CA ALA A 113 4.70 11.78 -17.85
C ALA A 113 6.07 11.18 -17.49
N ASN A 114 6.11 9.90 -17.07
CA ASN A 114 7.27 9.31 -16.42
C ASN A 114 7.68 7.95 -16.98
N ASP A 115 6.98 7.42 -17.98
CA ASP A 115 7.19 6.05 -18.50
C ASP A 115 7.09 4.97 -17.40
N ILE A 116 6.18 5.18 -16.43
CA ILE A 116 5.89 4.24 -15.35
C ILE A 116 4.57 3.52 -15.65
N VAL A 117 4.57 2.21 -15.44
CA VAL A 117 3.42 1.33 -15.64
C VAL A 117 2.88 0.93 -14.27
N TRP A 118 1.59 1.14 -14.05
CA TRP A 118 0.86 0.63 -12.89
C TRP A 118 0.33 -0.76 -13.22
N LEU A 119 0.73 -1.76 -12.41
CA LEU A 119 0.27 -3.14 -12.55
C LEU A 119 -1.04 -3.35 -11.78
N THR A 120 -1.53 -4.59 -11.73
CA THR A 120 -2.79 -4.96 -11.08
C THR A 120 -2.85 -4.47 -9.63
N PRO A 121 -3.85 -3.64 -9.26
CA PRO A 121 -3.99 -3.16 -7.90
C PRO A 121 -4.68 -4.18 -7.00
N ALA A 122 -4.37 -4.15 -5.71
CA ALA A 122 -5.09 -4.90 -4.69
C ALA A 122 -6.53 -4.36 -4.51
N PRO A 123 -7.49 -5.18 -4.09
CA PRO A 123 -8.83 -4.71 -3.76
C PRO A 123 -8.89 -3.91 -2.44
N ALA A 124 -7.92 -4.06 -1.54
CA ALA A 124 -7.85 -3.30 -0.30
C ALA A 124 -7.72 -1.79 -0.52
N ASN A 125 -8.26 -1.00 0.42
CA ASN A 125 -8.19 0.45 0.41
C ASN A 125 -7.52 0.98 1.69
N ASN A 126 -6.31 1.53 1.56
CA ASN A 126 -5.55 2.12 2.67
C ASN A 126 -5.84 3.63 2.79
N THR A 127 -7.10 4.00 2.99
CA THR A 127 -7.53 5.39 3.17
C THR A 127 -7.78 5.74 4.63
N TRP A 128 -7.87 7.02 4.95
CA TRP A 128 -8.38 7.46 6.25
C TRP A 128 -9.82 6.99 6.45
N ALA A 129 -10.06 6.41 7.63
CA ALA A 129 -11.36 5.90 8.01
C ALA A 129 -11.63 6.15 9.51
N ILE A 130 -12.86 5.90 9.92
CA ILE A 130 -13.24 5.85 11.32
C ILE A 130 -13.59 4.40 11.66
N ALA A 131 -12.95 3.85 12.70
CA ALA A 131 -13.29 2.56 13.26
C ALA A 131 -14.00 2.75 14.59
N LEU A 132 -15.06 1.97 14.82
CA LEU A 132 -15.78 1.92 16.10
C LEU A 132 -15.37 0.69 16.89
N ARG A 133 -15.56 0.72 18.20
CA ARG A 133 -15.54 -0.51 18.99
C ARG A 133 -16.58 -1.49 18.44
N GLN A 134 -16.16 -2.73 18.27
CA GLN A 134 -17.01 -3.77 17.68
C GLN A 134 -18.29 -3.99 18.50
N ASP A 135 -18.20 -3.98 19.84
CA ASP A 135 -19.36 -4.09 20.71
C ASP A 135 -20.39 -2.95 20.48
N LEU A 136 -19.94 -1.71 20.35
CA LEU A 136 -20.79 -0.56 20.03
C LEU A 136 -21.45 -0.71 18.64
N ALA A 137 -20.67 -1.11 17.65
CA ALA A 137 -21.15 -1.29 16.29
C ALA A 137 -22.20 -2.40 16.19
N GLU A 138 -21.96 -3.55 16.82
CA GLU A 138 -22.88 -4.69 16.83
C GLU A 138 -24.18 -4.40 17.59
N GLU A 139 -24.09 -3.78 18.78
CA GLU A 139 -25.26 -3.42 19.60
C GLU A 139 -26.23 -2.48 18.88
N ASN A 140 -25.70 -1.60 18.01
CA ASN A 140 -26.49 -0.59 17.32
C ASN A 140 -26.67 -0.85 15.82
N GLY A 141 -26.10 -1.95 15.28
CA GLY A 141 -26.21 -2.32 13.88
C GLY A 141 -25.50 -1.36 12.93
N LEU A 142 -24.33 -0.82 13.35
CA LEU A 142 -23.58 0.17 12.58
C LEU A 142 -22.58 -0.55 11.67
N GLU A 143 -22.68 -0.32 10.37
CA GLU A 143 -21.78 -0.88 9.36
C GLU A 143 -21.15 0.20 8.50
N THR A 144 -21.88 1.28 8.22
CA THR A 144 -21.48 2.36 7.34
C THR A 144 -21.30 3.68 8.08
N MET A 145 -20.63 4.64 7.43
CA MET A 145 -20.57 6.01 7.92
C MET A 145 -21.94 6.69 7.95
N SER A 146 -22.86 6.29 7.07
CA SER A 146 -24.26 6.73 7.12
C SER A 146 -24.95 6.26 8.39
N ASP A 147 -24.80 4.98 8.77
CA ASP A 147 -25.36 4.45 10.02
C ASP A 147 -24.79 5.17 11.26
N MET A 148 -23.46 5.39 11.26
CA MET A 148 -22.79 6.13 12.32
C MET A 148 -23.30 7.58 12.45
N GLY A 149 -23.48 8.26 11.31
CA GLY A 149 -24.01 9.63 11.28
C GLY A 149 -25.44 9.70 11.83
N GLU A 150 -26.32 8.74 11.47
CA GLU A 150 -27.68 8.64 12.01
C GLU A 150 -27.67 8.32 13.53
N PHE A 151 -26.80 7.42 13.96
CA PHE A 151 -26.61 7.09 15.37
C PHE A 151 -26.26 8.33 16.20
N ILE A 152 -25.24 9.11 15.78
CA ILE A 152 -24.81 10.32 16.48
C ILE A 152 -25.92 11.39 16.49
N SER A 153 -26.53 11.66 15.33
CA SER A 153 -27.58 12.69 15.18
C SER A 153 -28.84 12.34 15.97
N SER A 154 -29.10 11.06 16.24
CA SER A 154 -30.20 10.58 17.07
C SER A 154 -29.88 10.59 18.58
N GLY A 155 -28.71 11.08 18.98
CA GLY A 155 -28.28 11.21 20.36
C GLY A 155 -27.41 10.05 20.86
N GLY A 156 -26.92 9.22 19.96
CA GLY A 156 -25.90 8.22 20.27
C GLY A 156 -24.58 8.88 20.68
N TYR A 157 -23.90 8.30 21.65
CA TYR A 157 -22.67 8.87 22.19
C TYR A 157 -21.44 8.25 21.53
N LEU A 158 -20.63 9.11 20.91
CA LEU A 158 -19.37 8.73 20.29
C LEU A 158 -18.27 9.70 20.73
N THR A 159 -17.12 9.15 21.13
CA THR A 159 -15.88 9.90 21.39
C THR A 159 -14.79 9.36 20.49
N LEU A 160 -14.28 10.21 19.60
CA LEU A 160 -13.29 9.87 18.57
C LEU A 160 -11.88 10.21 19.04
N ALA A 161 -11.00 9.22 19.08
CA ALA A 161 -9.56 9.44 19.17
C ALA A 161 -8.98 9.65 17.76
N ALA A 162 -8.36 10.80 17.55
CA ALA A 162 -7.85 11.17 16.22
C ALA A 162 -6.59 12.05 16.29
N SER A 163 -5.85 12.13 15.18
CA SER A 163 -4.76 13.09 15.05
C SER A 163 -5.28 14.52 14.87
N ALA A 164 -4.46 15.50 15.23
CA ALA A 164 -4.80 16.90 14.98
C ALA A 164 -4.96 17.21 13.49
N GLU A 165 -4.23 16.51 12.62
CA GLU A 165 -4.36 16.65 11.16
C GLU A 165 -5.74 16.18 10.68
N PHE A 166 -6.16 14.98 11.08
CA PHE A 166 -7.47 14.44 10.72
C PHE A 166 -8.64 15.33 11.21
N VAL A 167 -8.53 15.86 12.41
CA VAL A 167 -9.57 16.72 12.99
C VAL A 167 -9.69 18.07 12.28
N ASN A 168 -8.57 18.64 11.80
CA ASN A 168 -8.53 20.00 11.26
C ASN A 168 -8.42 20.07 9.72
N SER A 169 -8.18 18.97 9.04
CA SER A 169 -8.16 18.95 7.58
C SER A 169 -9.58 18.98 7.02
N ASP A 170 -9.89 19.97 6.17
CA ASP A 170 -11.19 20.10 5.52
C ASP A 170 -11.59 18.83 4.75
N ALA A 171 -10.61 18.06 4.26
CA ALA A 171 -10.82 16.82 3.52
C ALA A 171 -11.04 15.57 4.40
N ALA A 172 -10.92 15.68 5.72
CA ALA A 172 -11.01 14.54 6.65
C ALA A 172 -12.27 14.63 7.54
N LEU A 173 -12.14 14.78 8.87
CA LEU A 173 -13.30 14.80 9.78
C LEU A 173 -14.37 15.84 9.39
N PRO A 174 -14.04 17.09 9.00
CA PRO A 174 -15.04 18.05 8.54
C PRO A 174 -15.84 17.55 7.33
N ALA A 175 -15.18 16.94 6.32
CA ALA A 175 -15.87 16.37 5.16
C ALA A 175 -16.79 15.20 5.54
N PHE A 176 -16.36 14.32 6.43
CA PHE A 176 -17.22 13.26 6.97
C PHE A 176 -18.43 13.84 7.69
N GLN A 177 -18.24 14.82 8.55
CA GLN A 177 -19.34 15.47 9.30
C GLN A 177 -20.37 16.12 8.39
N GLU A 178 -19.91 16.87 7.37
CA GLU A 178 -20.78 17.52 6.39
C GLU A 178 -21.57 16.49 5.57
N THR A 179 -20.89 15.45 5.07
CA THR A 179 -21.49 14.46 4.15
C THR A 179 -22.47 13.53 4.88
N TYR A 180 -22.14 13.12 6.09
CA TYR A 180 -22.93 12.14 6.85
C TYR A 180 -23.85 12.78 7.89
N GLY A 181 -23.86 14.11 8.00
CA GLY A 181 -24.85 14.86 8.76
C GLY A 181 -24.70 14.70 10.29
N PHE A 182 -23.48 14.58 10.78
CA PHE A 182 -23.19 14.56 12.21
C PHE A 182 -22.19 15.65 12.60
N GLU A 183 -22.07 15.94 13.88
CA GLU A 183 -21.09 16.87 14.42
C GLU A 183 -20.57 16.34 15.77
N LEU A 184 -19.26 16.34 15.95
CA LEU A 184 -18.62 16.02 17.24
C LEU A 184 -18.18 17.31 17.91
N SER A 185 -18.63 17.50 19.15
CA SER A 185 -18.18 18.61 20.01
C SER A 185 -16.75 18.35 20.53
N GLY A 186 -16.09 19.40 21.00
CA GLY A 186 -14.70 19.29 21.47
C GLY A 186 -14.47 18.31 22.63
N ASP A 187 -15.50 18.03 23.43
CA ASP A 187 -15.48 17.02 24.51
C ASP A 187 -15.69 15.57 23.99
N GLN A 188 -16.04 15.42 22.72
CA GLN A 188 -16.13 14.15 22.01
C GLN A 188 -14.88 13.85 21.18
N LEU A 189 -13.83 14.64 21.31
CA LEU A 189 -12.57 14.48 20.58
C LEU A 189 -11.40 14.27 21.53
N VAL A 190 -10.73 13.14 21.42
CA VAL A 190 -9.43 12.86 22.05
C VAL A 190 -8.35 13.10 21.00
N ILE A 191 -7.79 14.33 21.00
CA ILE A 191 -6.82 14.74 19.99
C ILE A 191 -5.42 14.34 20.42
N LEU A 192 -4.77 13.49 19.63
CA LEU A 192 -3.43 12.99 19.85
C LEU A 192 -2.41 13.76 19.00
N SER A 193 -1.26 14.04 19.57
CA SER A 193 -0.16 14.71 18.86
C SER A 193 0.59 13.68 17.99
N GLY A 194 0.39 13.74 16.69
CA GLY A 194 1.04 12.86 15.72
C GLY A 194 0.01 12.13 14.85
N GLY A 195 0.47 11.59 13.73
CA GLY A 195 -0.34 10.84 12.77
C GLY A 195 -0.32 9.32 13.00
N ASP A 196 0.20 8.85 14.14
CA ASP A 196 0.34 7.43 14.44
C ASP A 196 -1.01 6.83 14.86
N THR A 197 -1.59 6.03 13.99
CA THR A 197 -2.87 5.35 14.21
C THR A 197 -2.81 4.27 15.28
N ALA A 198 -1.65 3.73 15.62
CA ALA A 198 -1.52 2.80 16.74
C ALA A 198 -1.95 3.46 18.07
N ALA A 199 -1.72 4.76 18.21
CA ALA A 199 -2.14 5.51 19.41
C ALA A 199 -3.65 5.75 19.43
N THR A 200 -4.29 6.07 18.29
CA THR A 200 -5.75 6.27 18.19
C THR A 200 -6.51 4.96 18.36
N ILE A 201 -6.04 3.90 17.73
CA ILE A 201 -6.57 2.52 17.85
C ILE A 201 -6.54 2.07 19.31
N ARG A 202 -5.39 2.22 19.97
CA ARG A 202 -5.25 1.87 21.38
C ARG A 202 -6.18 2.70 22.28
N ALA A 203 -6.32 4.00 22.01
CA ALA A 203 -7.20 4.85 22.80
C ALA A 203 -8.65 4.38 22.74
N ALA A 204 -9.16 4.00 21.56
CA ALA A 204 -10.51 3.46 21.42
C ALA A 204 -10.65 2.06 22.02
N ALA A 205 -9.67 1.18 21.82
CA ALA A 205 -9.68 -0.19 22.36
C ALA A 205 -9.71 -0.21 23.89
N GLU A 206 -8.86 0.61 24.53
CA GLU A 206 -8.74 0.70 26.00
C GLU A 206 -9.72 1.73 26.62
N GLN A 207 -10.52 2.41 25.80
CA GLN A 207 -11.47 3.46 26.22
C GLN A 207 -10.79 4.63 26.99
N ILE A 208 -9.58 5.00 26.58
CA ILE A 208 -8.83 6.11 27.17
C ILE A 208 -9.63 7.41 26.94
N ASP A 209 -9.84 8.18 28.03
CA ASP A 209 -10.65 9.39 28.03
C ASP A 209 -12.07 9.21 27.44
N GLY A 210 -12.59 7.98 27.51
CA GLY A 210 -13.93 7.62 27.01
C GLY A 210 -14.01 7.39 25.52
N ALA A 211 -12.86 7.32 24.81
CA ALA A 211 -12.84 7.03 23.39
C ALA A 211 -13.48 5.66 23.07
N ASN A 212 -14.40 5.63 22.11
CA ASN A 212 -15.05 4.43 21.59
C ASN A 212 -15.02 4.35 20.06
N ALA A 213 -14.32 5.32 19.44
CA ALA A 213 -14.01 5.39 18.04
C ALA A 213 -12.56 5.84 17.84
N ALA A 214 -11.95 5.45 16.73
CA ALA A 214 -10.60 5.82 16.34
C ALA A 214 -10.53 6.26 14.88
N MET A 215 -9.75 7.31 14.61
CA MET A 215 -9.19 7.52 13.29
C MET A 215 -8.19 6.40 12.99
N VAL A 216 -8.29 5.80 11.81
CA VAL A 216 -7.45 4.68 11.34
C VAL A 216 -7.09 4.87 9.87
N TYR A 217 -6.09 4.13 9.40
CA TYR A 217 -6.02 3.75 7.99
C TYR A 217 -6.73 2.41 7.80
N GLY A 218 -7.43 2.23 6.67
CA GLY A 218 -8.27 1.05 6.46
C GLY A 218 -7.54 -0.28 6.66
N THR A 219 -6.28 -0.37 6.28
CA THR A 219 -5.44 -1.58 6.36
C THR A 219 -4.63 -1.72 7.65
N ASP A 220 -4.84 -0.85 8.65
CA ASP A 220 -4.14 -0.94 9.93
C ASP A 220 -4.36 -2.29 10.61
N GLY A 221 -3.28 -3.02 10.86
CA GLY A 221 -3.34 -4.40 11.36
C GLY A 221 -3.93 -4.55 12.77
N ALA A 222 -3.82 -3.53 13.61
CA ALA A 222 -4.32 -3.59 14.97
C ALA A 222 -5.86 -3.59 15.07
N ILE A 223 -6.58 -3.14 14.06
CA ILE A 223 -8.03 -2.86 14.12
C ILE A 223 -8.83 -4.07 14.58
N ALA A 224 -8.76 -5.17 13.85
CA ALA A 224 -9.53 -6.38 14.14
C ALA A 224 -9.07 -7.06 15.44
N GLU A 225 -7.76 -7.10 15.68
CA GLU A 225 -7.16 -7.76 16.86
C GLU A 225 -7.57 -7.11 18.19
N VAL A 226 -7.85 -5.81 18.19
CA VAL A 226 -8.24 -5.08 19.40
C VAL A 226 -9.76 -4.85 19.51
N GLY A 227 -10.55 -5.50 18.67
CA GLY A 227 -12.01 -5.40 18.69
C GLY A 227 -12.56 -4.08 18.21
N LEU A 228 -11.95 -3.51 17.16
CA LEU A 228 -12.50 -2.38 16.40
C LEU A 228 -13.02 -2.86 15.04
N ARG A 229 -13.91 -2.08 14.45
CA ARG A 229 -14.49 -2.30 13.13
C ARG A 229 -14.49 -1.01 12.34
N VAL A 230 -13.93 -1.03 11.13
CA VAL A 230 -13.95 0.11 10.21
C VAL A 230 -15.36 0.33 9.70
N MET A 231 -15.82 1.59 9.71
CA MET A 231 -17.08 1.99 9.08
C MET A 231 -16.85 2.21 7.58
N GLU A 232 -17.71 1.62 6.76
CA GLU A 232 -17.67 1.81 5.31
C GLU A 232 -18.01 3.25 4.92
N ASP A 233 -17.16 3.89 4.14
CA ASP A 233 -17.42 5.23 3.57
C ASP A 233 -18.36 5.11 2.35
N ASP A 234 -19.63 4.83 2.61
CA ASP A 234 -20.68 4.51 1.62
C ASP A 234 -21.06 5.68 0.69
N LYS A 235 -20.52 6.89 0.93
CA LYS A 235 -20.66 8.06 0.06
C LYS A 235 -19.33 8.55 -0.54
N SER A 236 -18.27 7.76 -0.39
CA SER A 236 -16.95 8.00 -1.01
C SER A 236 -16.40 9.40 -0.71
N VAL A 237 -16.37 9.79 0.57
CA VAL A 237 -15.81 11.07 1.02
C VAL A 237 -14.30 11.09 0.82
N GLN A 238 -13.63 9.96 1.13
CA GLN A 238 -12.19 9.86 1.03
C GLN A 238 -11.73 9.37 -0.35
N PRO A 239 -10.57 9.81 -0.83
CA PRO A 239 -9.93 9.20 -1.98
C PRO A 239 -9.62 7.72 -1.73
N VAL A 240 -9.61 6.92 -2.78
CA VAL A 240 -9.29 5.49 -2.74
C VAL A 240 -7.79 5.27 -2.94
N TYR A 241 -7.17 4.58 -1.99
CA TYR A 241 -5.74 4.25 -1.99
C TYR A 241 -5.53 2.74 -2.10
N ARG A 242 -5.70 2.19 -3.31
CA ARG A 242 -5.43 0.78 -3.60
C ARG A 242 -3.93 0.59 -3.80
N PRO A 243 -3.27 -0.32 -3.04
CA PRO A 243 -1.86 -0.63 -3.29
C PRO A 243 -1.70 -1.36 -4.63
N ALA A 244 -0.70 -0.95 -5.40
CA ALA A 244 -0.36 -1.55 -6.69
C ALA A 244 1.15 -1.53 -6.92
N PRO A 245 1.75 -2.55 -7.55
CA PRO A 245 3.12 -2.43 -8.00
C PRO A 245 3.20 -1.41 -9.14
N ILE A 246 4.17 -0.52 -9.07
CA ILE A 246 4.50 0.35 -10.21
C ILE A 246 5.92 0.08 -10.68
N ILE A 247 6.10 0.00 -11.98
CA ILE A 247 7.36 -0.41 -12.60
C ILE A 247 7.74 0.52 -13.74
N ARG A 248 9.03 0.81 -13.88
CA ARG A 248 9.55 1.53 -15.05
C ARG A 248 9.30 0.71 -16.31
N ARG A 249 8.84 1.36 -17.37
CA ARG A 249 8.56 0.68 -18.65
C ARG A 249 9.76 -0.09 -19.18
N GLU A 250 10.96 0.48 -19.08
CA GLU A 250 12.20 -0.16 -19.50
C GLU A 250 12.43 -1.50 -18.78
N ALA A 251 12.22 -1.54 -17.46
CA ALA A 251 12.33 -2.77 -16.68
C ALA A 251 11.25 -3.80 -17.03
N LEU A 252 10.01 -3.35 -17.28
CA LEU A 252 8.94 -4.24 -17.71
C LEU A 252 9.17 -4.81 -19.12
N GLU A 253 9.77 -4.03 -20.03
CA GLU A 253 10.15 -4.53 -21.37
C GLU A 253 11.27 -5.57 -21.29
N GLU A 254 12.20 -5.45 -20.34
CA GLU A 254 13.24 -6.43 -20.07
C GLU A 254 12.70 -7.69 -19.37
N TYR A 255 11.75 -7.53 -18.44
CA TYR A 255 11.13 -8.59 -17.64
C TYR A 255 9.61 -8.64 -17.81
N PRO A 256 9.07 -8.95 -19.00
CA PRO A 256 7.63 -8.86 -19.25
C PRO A 256 6.78 -9.82 -18.40
N GLN A 257 7.38 -10.88 -17.85
CA GLN A 257 6.69 -11.82 -16.95
C GLN A 257 6.34 -11.22 -15.57
N VAL A 258 6.90 -10.07 -15.19
CA VAL A 258 6.65 -9.42 -13.88
C VAL A 258 5.18 -9.12 -13.68
N GLU A 259 4.47 -8.66 -14.71
CA GLU A 259 3.04 -8.39 -14.65
C GLU A 259 2.23 -9.65 -14.30
N GLU A 260 2.49 -10.77 -15.00
CA GLU A 260 1.80 -12.04 -14.78
C GLU A 260 2.13 -12.67 -13.41
N LEU A 261 3.37 -12.50 -12.94
CA LEU A 261 3.83 -13.01 -11.65
C LEU A 261 3.20 -12.25 -10.47
N LEU A 262 3.06 -10.93 -10.57
CA LEU A 262 2.58 -10.10 -9.46
C LEU A 262 1.05 -9.95 -9.42
N ALA A 263 0.33 -10.16 -10.54
CA ALA A 263 -1.11 -10.02 -10.57
C ALA A 263 -1.83 -10.87 -9.49
N PRO A 264 -1.59 -12.19 -9.35
CA PRO A 264 -2.28 -13.00 -8.35
C PRO A 264 -1.89 -12.62 -6.90
N VAL A 265 -0.70 -12.06 -6.69
CA VAL A 265 -0.28 -11.57 -5.37
C VAL A 265 -1.19 -10.42 -4.94
N PHE A 266 -1.30 -9.37 -5.77
CA PHE A 266 -2.05 -8.18 -5.42
C PHE A 266 -3.57 -8.40 -5.47
N GLU A 267 -4.08 -9.21 -6.39
CA GLU A 267 -5.50 -9.59 -6.41
C GLU A 267 -5.96 -10.31 -5.13
N GLY A 268 -5.06 -11.04 -4.46
CA GLY A 268 -5.33 -11.74 -3.21
C GLY A 268 -5.29 -10.86 -1.95
N LEU A 269 -4.86 -9.59 -2.06
CA LEU A 269 -4.70 -8.69 -0.91
C LEU A 269 -5.97 -7.86 -0.69
N ASP A 270 -7.01 -8.50 -0.15
CA ASP A 270 -8.18 -7.78 0.34
C ASP A 270 -7.93 -7.08 1.69
N LEU A 271 -8.92 -6.35 2.18
CA LEU A 271 -8.80 -5.55 3.40
C LEU A 271 -8.46 -6.41 4.62
N GLU A 272 -9.14 -7.53 4.81
CA GLU A 272 -8.95 -8.42 5.96
C GLU A 272 -7.57 -9.09 5.91
N THR A 273 -7.14 -9.50 4.72
CA THR A 273 -5.80 -10.07 4.50
C THR A 273 -4.71 -9.07 4.87
N LEU A 274 -4.76 -7.83 4.35
CA LEU A 274 -3.75 -6.82 4.70
C LEU A 274 -3.78 -6.45 6.17
N GLN A 275 -4.94 -6.30 6.78
CA GLN A 275 -5.05 -6.09 8.23
C GLN A 275 -4.37 -7.21 9.02
N SER A 276 -4.64 -8.47 8.66
CA SER A 276 -4.04 -9.63 9.34
C SER A 276 -2.52 -9.67 9.20
N LEU A 277 -1.99 -9.43 8.00
CA LEU A 277 -0.56 -9.44 7.74
C LEU A 277 0.15 -8.26 8.43
N ASN A 278 -0.43 -7.06 8.38
CA ASN A 278 0.09 -5.90 9.08
C ASN A 278 0.07 -6.10 10.61
N ALA A 279 -0.95 -6.79 11.16
CA ALA A 279 -1.03 -7.12 12.59
C ALA A 279 0.12 -8.01 13.05
N ARG A 280 0.50 -9.02 12.26
CA ARG A 280 1.64 -9.89 12.55
C ARG A 280 2.93 -9.09 12.75
N ILE A 281 3.13 -8.05 11.95
CA ILE A 281 4.30 -7.17 12.03
C ILE A 281 4.17 -6.17 13.17
N GLN A 282 3.07 -5.40 13.20
CA GLN A 282 2.89 -4.28 14.13
C GLN A 282 2.71 -4.72 15.58
N LEU A 283 1.93 -5.78 15.80
CA LEU A 283 1.62 -6.30 17.14
C LEU A 283 2.46 -7.51 17.50
N GLY A 284 2.67 -8.42 16.53
CA GLY A 284 3.45 -9.64 16.73
C GLY A 284 4.95 -9.39 16.74
N GLY A 285 5.42 -8.28 16.15
CA GLY A 285 6.84 -7.97 16.01
C GLY A 285 7.56 -8.92 15.03
N GLU A 286 6.82 -9.58 14.15
CA GLU A 286 7.37 -10.47 13.15
C GLU A 286 8.11 -9.68 12.06
N ASN A 287 9.06 -10.32 11.39
CA ASN A 287 9.77 -9.70 10.28
C ASN A 287 8.90 -9.68 9.02
N ALA A 288 8.84 -8.54 8.32
CA ALA A 288 8.03 -8.39 7.11
C ALA A 288 8.35 -9.42 6.02
N ALA A 289 9.62 -9.82 5.86
CA ALA A 289 10.01 -10.84 4.89
C ALA A 289 9.50 -12.24 5.26
N ASP A 290 9.45 -12.55 6.55
CA ASP A 290 8.93 -13.84 7.03
C ASP A 290 7.40 -13.88 6.85
N VAL A 291 6.69 -12.80 7.21
CA VAL A 291 5.24 -12.66 7.02
C VAL A 291 4.87 -12.75 5.54
N ALA A 292 5.61 -12.06 4.66
CA ALA A 292 5.41 -12.12 3.22
C ALA A 292 5.61 -13.55 2.68
N ARG A 293 6.69 -14.22 3.08
CA ARG A 293 6.99 -15.59 2.66
C ARG A 293 5.92 -16.59 3.07
N ASP A 294 5.50 -16.54 4.33
CA ASP A 294 4.46 -17.41 4.85
C ASP A 294 3.16 -17.25 4.05
N HIS A 295 2.71 -16.00 3.89
CA HIS A 295 1.49 -15.71 3.14
C HIS A 295 1.57 -16.20 1.68
N LEU A 296 2.66 -15.89 0.97
CA LEU A 296 2.84 -16.29 -0.42
C LEU A 296 2.93 -17.82 -0.56
N THR A 297 3.56 -18.51 0.40
CA THR A 297 3.62 -19.99 0.41
C THR A 297 2.24 -20.60 0.67
N GLU A 298 1.47 -20.06 1.64
CA GLU A 298 0.11 -20.50 1.94
C GLU A 298 -0.84 -20.28 0.76
N ALA A 299 -0.65 -19.19 0.02
CA ALA A 299 -1.39 -18.89 -1.21
C ALA A 299 -0.94 -19.74 -2.42
N GLY A 300 0.16 -20.50 -2.30
CA GLY A 300 0.73 -21.29 -3.41
C GLY A 300 1.38 -20.45 -4.50
N LEU A 301 1.89 -19.28 -4.14
CA LEU A 301 2.56 -18.31 -5.03
C LEU A 301 4.09 -18.38 -4.93
N LEU A 302 4.63 -19.16 -4.01
CA LEU A 302 6.04 -19.56 -3.91
C LEU A 302 6.16 -21.08 -3.85
N ASP A 303 7.28 -21.64 -4.42
CA ASP A 303 7.62 -23.06 -4.40
C ASP A 303 8.21 -23.53 -3.04
#